data_fb70ce984f2909fe517a91a891404873
#
_entry.id   fb70ce984f2909fe517a91a891404873
#
_cell.length_a   1.000
_cell.length_b   1.000
_cell.length_c   1.000
_cell.angle_alpha   90.00
_cell.angle_beta   90.00
_cell.angle_gamma   90.00
#
_symmetry.space_group_name_H-M   'P 1'
#
loop_
_entity.id
_entity.type
_entity.pdbx_description
1 polymer ?
#
loop_
_entity_poly.entity_id
_entity_poly.type
_entity_poly.pdbx_seq_one_letter_code
_entity_poly.pdbx_strand_id
1 'polypeptide(L)'
;MKKQVVIALLIGILIGVGVCYGCFQYIAFKERLIPSDVQTHARESAYSYLVNSYNSTLGLCYVHPEAKNVYWVTHDNVLASYVLQNWNREIADNITETVRRIARDYNLTTSQVGIPLDTRAEILLGHNIEHFFNKTESVTLNASYYGSILMTERATNEILKDFEDYMDLLCYASLVEWRTQNYTGADYYYEEAKAMWDGYGFADNAFDTNKFYATYKLGLFYFVNKMLGKGSFGFEKDLIQRVWLCQDINGGFKTDYYGDGSFPSC
;
A
#
# COMPACT_ATOMS: atom_id res chain seq x y z
N MET A 1 -1.71 -21.06 -6.65
CA MET A 1 -1.05 -19.82 -7.12
C MET A 1 -1.86 -18.56 -6.83
N LYS A 2 -3.12 -18.43 -7.25
CA LYS A 2 -3.92 -17.19 -7.03
C LYS A 2 -4.10 -16.76 -5.55
N LYS A 3 -4.25 -17.70 -4.61
CA LYS A 3 -4.39 -17.38 -3.17
C LYS A 3 -3.11 -16.88 -2.49
N GLN A 4 -1.94 -17.28 -2.97
CA GLN A 4 -0.66 -16.88 -2.39
C GLN A 4 -0.21 -15.48 -2.86
N VAL A 5 -0.63 -15.08 -4.06
CA VAL A 5 -0.35 -13.75 -4.63
C VAL A 5 -1.13 -12.67 -3.90
N VAL A 6 -2.39 -12.95 -3.56
CA VAL A 6 -3.25 -12.04 -2.77
C VAL A 6 -2.63 -11.71 -1.41
N ILE A 7 -1.91 -12.64 -0.83
CA ILE A 7 -1.31 -12.53 0.51
C ILE A 7 -0.10 -11.59 0.53
N ALA A 8 0.63 -11.46 -0.57
CA ALA A 8 1.82 -10.61 -0.66
C ALA A 8 1.51 -9.12 -0.96
N LEU A 9 0.30 -8.81 -1.44
CA LEU A 9 -0.12 -7.50 -1.94
C LEU A 9 -0.16 -6.39 -0.88
N LEU A 10 -0.08 -6.72 0.39
CA LEU A 10 -0.61 -5.91 1.48
C LEU A 10 0.37 -5.05 2.25
N ILE A 11 1.65 -5.15 2.00
CA ILE A 11 2.65 -4.30 2.66
C ILE A 11 2.81 -2.96 1.94
N GLY A 12 2.62 -2.91 0.62
CA GLY A 12 2.77 -1.69 -0.17
C GLY A 12 1.59 -0.71 -0.11
N ILE A 13 0.51 -1.09 0.58
CA ILE A 13 -0.80 -0.52 0.32
C ILE A 13 -1.29 0.46 1.40
N LEU A 14 -0.59 0.63 2.49
CA LEU A 14 -1.16 1.30 3.66
C LEU A 14 -0.49 2.60 4.03
N ILE A 15 -0.54 3.54 3.13
CA ILE A 15 -0.43 4.94 3.50
C ILE A 15 -1.86 5.46 3.65
N GLY A 16 -2.28 5.62 4.86
CA GLY A 16 -3.60 6.17 5.18
C GLY A 16 -4.46 5.28 6.08
N VAL A 17 -4.45 3.99 5.85
CA VAL A 17 -5.18 3.02 6.70
C VAL A 17 -4.23 2.00 7.32
N GLY A 18 -3.17 2.39 7.95
CA GLY A 18 -2.23 1.65 8.79
C GLY A 18 -2.31 0.11 8.90
N VAL A 19 -2.40 -0.67 7.83
CA VAL A 19 -2.51 -2.14 7.92
C VAL A 19 -1.60 -2.87 6.96
N CYS A 20 -0.66 -3.65 7.45
CA CYS A 20 0.17 -4.60 6.70
C CYS A 20 -0.29 -6.04 6.90
N TYR A 21 -1.20 -6.53 6.08
CA TYR A 21 -1.77 -7.85 6.32
C TYR A 21 -1.16 -9.01 5.51
N GLY A 22 -0.91 -8.82 4.25
CA GLY A 22 -0.54 -9.91 3.34
C GLY A 22 0.88 -10.44 3.47
N CYS A 23 1.82 -9.62 3.89
CA CYS A 23 3.20 -10.06 4.11
C CYS A 23 3.34 -11.06 5.24
N PHE A 24 2.49 -11.01 6.25
CA PHE A 24 2.61 -11.87 7.41
C PHE A 24 2.34 -13.35 7.10
N GLN A 25 1.43 -13.66 6.20
CA GLN A 25 1.21 -15.07 5.86
C GLN A 25 2.34 -15.67 5.04
N TYR A 26 3.04 -14.88 4.23
CA TYR A 26 4.14 -15.40 3.42
C TYR A 26 5.47 -15.45 4.21
N ILE A 27 5.71 -14.47 5.09
CA ILE A 27 6.87 -14.46 6.01
C ILE A 27 6.81 -15.66 6.96
N ALA A 28 5.63 -16.00 7.46
CA ALA A 28 5.42 -17.15 8.35
C ALA A 28 5.76 -18.49 7.69
N PHE A 29 5.80 -18.56 6.37
CA PHE A 29 5.99 -19.84 5.68
C PHE A 29 7.46 -20.23 5.49
N LYS A 30 8.42 -19.33 5.55
CA LYS A 30 9.80 -19.64 5.16
C LYS A 30 10.94 -19.32 6.13
N GLU A 31 10.78 -18.46 7.12
CA GLU A 31 11.93 -18.14 7.97
C GLU A 31 11.58 -17.92 9.46
N ARG A 32 12.26 -18.65 10.33
CA ARG A 32 12.24 -18.57 11.80
C ARG A 32 12.94 -17.32 12.37
N LEU A 33 12.71 -16.16 11.78
CA LEU A 33 13.38 -14.93 12.22
C LEU A 33 12.61 -14.21 13.33
N ILE A 34 11.29 -14.40 13.39
CA ILE A 34 10.42 -13.90 14.45
C ILE A 34 9.55 -15.07 14.90
N PRO A 35 9.35 -15.29 16.20
CA PRO A 35 8.48 -16.35 16.72
C PRO A 35 7.08 -16.30 16.09
N SER A 36 6.51 -17.45 15.80
CA SER A 36 5.22 -17.58 15.07
C SER A 36 4.05 -16.96 15.82
N ASP A 37 4.09 -16.96 17.14
CA ASP A 37 3.12 -16.32 18.03
C ASP A 37 3.16 -14.79 17.92
N VAL A 38 4.36 -14.20 17.86
CA VAL A 38 4.54 -12.76 17.67
C VAL A 38 4.02 -12.32 16.31
N GLN A 39 4.33 -13.08 15.25
CA GLN A 39 3.83 -12.81 13.90
C GLN A 39 2.31 -12.89 13.84
N THR A 40 1.71 -13.90 14.48
CA THR A 40 0.27 -14.08 14.53
C THR A 40 -0.39 -12.91 15.27
N HIS A 41 0.15 -12.54 16.42
CA HIS A 41 -0.37 -11.42 17.22
C HIS A 41 -0.32 -10.09 16.46
N ALA A 42 0.79 -9.78 15.84
CA ALA A 42 0.94 -8.53 15.09
C ALA A 42 0.00 -8.47 13.87
N ARG A 43 -0.22 -9.60 13.22
CA ARG A 43 -1.18 -9.73 12.11
C ARG A 43 -2.61 -9.50 12.58
N GLU A 44 -3.00 -10.11 13.69
CA GLU A 44 -4.32 -9.93 14.29
C GLU A 44 -4.54 -8.49 14.76
N SER A 45 -3.49 -7.85 15.30
CA SER A 45 -3.52 -6.44 15.68
C SER A 45 -3.73 -5.52 14.47
N ALA A 46 -3.02 -5.77 13.38
CA ALA A 46 -3.19 -5.01 12.13
C ALA A 46 -4.60 -5.19 11.54
N TYR A 47 -5.13 -6.41 11.55
CA TYR A 47 -6.51 -6.67 11.16
C TYR A 47 -7.52 -5.93 12.05
N SER A 48 -7.35 -6.02 13.36
CA SER A 48 -8.21 -5.32 14.32
C SER A 48 -8.17 -3.81 14.14
N TYR A 49 -6.99 -3.25 13.84
CA TYR A 49 -6.85 -1.84 13.51
C TYR A 49 -7.68 -1.45 12.29
N LEU A 50 -7.63 -2.25 11.21
CA LEU A 50 -8.39 -2.00 10.00
C LEU A 50 -9.89 -2.06 10.25
N VAL A 51 -10.36 -3.10 10.95
CA VAL A 51 -11.78 -3.24 11.32
C VAL A 51 -12.25 -2.08 12.20
N ASN A 52 -11.43 -1.65 13.16
CA ASN A 52 -11.72 -0.52 14.04
C ASN A 52 -11.71 0.84 13.30
N SER A 53 -11.06 0.91 12.15
CA SER A 53 -11.10 2.09 11.28
C SER A 53 -12.35 2.14 10.41
N TYR A 54 -13.15 1.10 10.36
CA TYR A 54 -14.37 1.04 9.57
C TYR A 54 -15.54 1.75 10.24
N ASN A 55 -16.18 2.66 9.52
CA ASN A 55 -17.40 3.35 9.90
C ASN A 55 -18.59 2.70 9.18
N SER A 56 -19.40 1.95 9.89
CA SER A 56 -20.56 1.24 9.33
C SER A 56 -21.65 2.16 8.78
N THR A 57 -21.78 3.39 9.30
CA THR A 57 -22.74 4.38 8.81
C THR A 57 -22.36 4.89 7.43
N LEU A 58 -21.08 5.10 7.18
CA LEU A 58 -20.57 5.60 5.91
C LEU A 58 -20.23 4.47 4.93
N GLY A 59 -19.95 3.28 5.44
CA GLY A 59 -19.44 2.14 4.66
C GLY A 59 -17.99 2.31 4.21
N LEU A 60 -17.18 3.07 4.95
CA LEU A 60 -15.79 3.40 4.62
C LEU A 60 -14.88 3.32 5.84
N CYS A 61 -13.59 3.08 5.63
CA CYS A 61 -12.56 3.28 6.63
C CYS A 61 -12.09 4.73 6.63
N TYR A 62 -11.93 5.32 7.82
CA TYR A 62 -11.31 6.65 7.96
C TYR A 62 -9.79 6.58 7.74
N VAL A 63 -9.21 7.70 7.39
CA VAL A 63 -7.80 7.78 6.98
C VAL A 63 -6.82 7.58 8.14
N HIS A 64 -7.16 8.05 9.34
CA HIS A 64 -6.27 8.05 10.48
C HIS A 64 -7.06 8.06 11.81
N PRO A 65 -6.61 7.38 12.88
CA PRO A 65 -7.31 7.37 14.18
C PRO A 65 -7.67 8.74 14.74
N GLU A 66 -6.86 9.76 14.45
CA GLU A 66 -7.08 11.14 14.89
C GLU A 66 -7.92 11.96 13.89
N ALA A 67 -8.05 11.50 12.64
CA ALA A 67 -8.83 12.14 11.59
C ALA A 67 -10.02 11.28 11.17
N LYS A 68 -10.84 10.83 12.14
CA LYS A 68 -12.02 9.96 11.94
C LYS A 68 -13.13 10.57 11.07
N ASN A 69 -13.00 11.82 10.71
CA ASN A 69 -13.92 12.53 9.82
C ASN A 69 -13.38 12.69 8.40
N VAL A 70 -12.26 12.06 8.05
CA VAL A 70 -11.67 12.11 6.71
C VAL A 70 -11.64 10.71 6.09
N TYR A 71 -12.16 10.60 4.87
CA TYR A 71 -12.27 9.33 4.13
C TYR A 71 -11.76 9.49 2.71
N TRP A 72 -10.83 8.61 2.33
CA TRP A 72 -10.28 8.54 0.96
C TRP A 72 -10.97 7.44 0.18
N VAL A 73 -11.58 7.81 -0.94
CA VAL A 73 -12.44 6.90 -1.72
C VAL A 73 -11.64 5.95 -2.59
N THR A 74 -10.57 6.45 -3.20
CA THR A 74 -9.85 5.68 -4.22
C THR A 74 -8.83 4.72 -3.65
N HIS A 75 -7.87 5.20 -2.93
CA HIS A 75 -6.68 4.46 -2.54
C HIS A 75 -6.96 3.54 -1.34
N ASP A 76 -7.15 4.16 -0.21
CA ASP A 76 -7.18 3.46 1.07
C ASP A 76 -8.35 2.50 1.17
N ASN A 77 -9.54 2.93 0.79
CA ASN A 77 -10.74 2.13 0.93
C ASN A 77 -10.82 0.98 -0.06
N VAL A 78 -10.37 1.18 -1.30
CA VAL A 78 -10.32 0.08 -2.29
C VAL A 78 -9.36 -1.00 -1.82
N LEU A 79 -8.19 -0.61 -1.34
CA LEU A 79 -7.20 -1.55 -0.87
C LEU A 79 -7.60 -2.19 0.46
N ALA A 80 -8.24 -1.44 1.36
CA ALA A 80 -8.84 -2.00 2.59
C ALA A 80 -9.88 -3.07 2.27
N SER A 81 -10.79 -2.83 1.31
CA SER A 81 -11.76 -3.84 0.90
C SER A 81 -11.11 -5.09 0.37
N TYR A 82 -10.08 -4.93 -0.48
CA TYR A 82 -9.36 -6.06 -1.05
C TYR A 82 -8.67 -6.92 0.03
N VAL A 83 -8.06 -6.28 1.03
CA VAL A 83 -7.47 -6.96 2.18
C VAL A 83 -8.51 -7.74 2.97
N LEU A 84 -9.62 -7.08 3.28
CA LEU A 84 -10.67 -7.62 4.12
C LEU A 84 -11.45 -8.75 3.48
N GLN A 85 -11.40 -8.95 2.14
CA GLN A 85 -12.09 -10.04 1.43
C GLN A 85 -11.88 -11.42 2.05
N ASN A 86 -10.70 -11.67 2.62
CA ASN A 86 -10.34 -12.96 3.19
C ASN A 86 -10.60 -13.07 4.72
N TRP A 87 -11.03 -11.96 5.36
CA TRP A 87 -11.14 -11.87 6.82
C TRP A 87 -12.50 -11.44 7.30
N ASN A 88 -13.05 -10.42 6.69
CA ASN A 88 -14.37 -9.90 6.95
C ASN A 88 -15.00 -9.47 5.63
N ARG A 89 -15.58 -10.46 4.96
CA ARG A 89 -16.18 -10.26 3.65
C ARG A 89 -17.32 -9.25 3.67
N GLU A 90 -18.08 -9.20 4.76
CA GLU A 90 -19.19 -8.27 4.90
C GLU A 90 -18.70 -6.81 4.87
N ILE A 91 -17.67 -6.47 5.66
CA ILE A 91 -17.05 -5.14 5.63
C ILE A 91 -16.46 -4.85 4.24
N ALA A 92 -15.75 -5.82 3.66
CA ALA A 92 -15.13 -5.67 2.34
C ALA A 92 -16.17 -5.37 1.25
N ASP A 93 -17.27 -6.11 1.22
CA ASP A 93 -18.34 -5.92 0.25
C ASP A 93 -19.04 -4.57 0.46
N ASN A 94 -19.27 -4.15 1.70
CA ASN A 94 -19.85 -2.85 2.03
C ASN A 94 -18.95 -1.68 1.59
N ILE A 95 -17.64 -1.76 1.82
CA ILE A 95 -16.68 -0.75 1.34
C ILE A 95 -16.73 -0.69 -0.20
N THR A 96 -16.66 -1.83 -0.86
CA THR A 96 -16.66 -1.91 -2.33
C THR A 96 -17.92 -1.28 -2.92
N GLU A 97 -19.10 -1.60 -2.38
CA GLU A 97 -20.35 -1.03 -2.87
C GLU A 97 -20.43 0.48 -2.60
N THR A 98 -19.98 0.94 -1.45
CA THR A 98 -19.93 2.37 -1.12
C THR A 98 -19.00 3.13 -2.07
N VAL A 99 -17.80 2.60 -2.34
CA VAL A 99 -16.86 3.20 -3.29
C VAL A 99 -17.47 3.27 -4.69
N ARG A 100 -18.11 2.20 -5.16
CA ARG A 100 -18.82 2.18 -6.47
C ARG A 100 -19.92 3.22 -6.54
N ARG A 101 -20.73 3.36 -5.49
CA ARG A 101 -21.78 4.36 -5.41
C ARG A 101 -21.22 5.77 -5.50
N ILE A 102 -20.19 6.08 -4.72
CA ILE A 102 -19.51 7.39 -4.75
C ILE A 102 -18.91 7.67 -6.12
N ALA A 103 -18.29 6.66 -6.74
CA ALA A 103 -17.74 6.79 -8.10
C ALA A 103 -18.81 7.21 -9.11
N ARG A 104 -19.99 6.63 -9.05
CA ARG A 104 -21.15 7.02 -9.90
C ARG A 104 -21.63 8.42 -9.57
N ASP A 105 -21.84 8.73 -8.29
CA ASP A 105 -22.44 9.99 -7.84
C ASP A 105 -21.55 11.21 -8.19
N TYR A 106 -20.24 11.03 -8.18
CA TYR A 106 -19.25 12.08 -8.49
C TYR A 106 -18.61 11.96 -9.87
N ASN A 107 -19.10 11.04 -10.70
CA ASN A 107 -18.59 10.78 -12.06
C ASN A 107 -17.07 10.60 -12.08
N LEU A 108 -16.53 9.80 -11.16
CA LEU A 108 -15.10 9.50 -11.10
C LEU A 108 -14.72 8.54 -12.23
N THR A 109 -13.53 8.72 -12.79
CA THR A 109 -12.97 7.76 -13.75
C THR A 109 -12.86 6.40 -13.07
N THR A 110 -13.43 5.37 -13.68
CA THR A 110 -13.42 4.01 -13.15
C THR A 110 -12.46 3.14 -13.95
N SER A 111 -11.79 2.23 -13.26
CA SER A 111 -11.03 1.16 -13.89
C SER A 111 -11.95 0.15 -14.59
N GLN A 112 -11.37 -0.85 -15.27
CA GLN A 112 -12.11 -1.97 -15.86
C GLN A 112 -12.98 -2.74 -14.85
N VAL A 113 -12.67 -2.65 -13.57
CA VAL A 113 -13.46 -3.29 -12.49
C VAL A 113 -14.58 -2.40 -11.95
N GLY A 114 -14.79 -1.22 -12.52
CA GLY A 114 -15.90 -0.32 -12.18
C GLY A 114 -15.73 0.41 -10.85
N ILE A 115 -14.52 0.53 -10.34
CA ILE A 115 -14.15 1.32 -9.15
C ILE A 115 -13.06 2.33 -9.50
N PRO A 116 -13.06 3.53 -8.89
CA PRO A 116 -12.02 4.50 -9.14
C PRO A 116 -10.70 3.99 -8.54
N LEU A 117 -9.70 3.87 -9.38
CA LEU A 117 -8.36 3.47 -9.00
C LEU A 117 -7.35 4.46 -9.59
N ASP A 118 -6.30 4.72 -8.85
CA ASP A 118 -5.11 5.30 -9.44
C ASP A 118 -4.25 4.21 -10.13
N THR A 119 -3.31 4.64 -10.94
CA THR A 119 -2.42 3.76 -11.69
C THR A 119 -1.67 2.77 -10.78
N ARG A 120 -1.24 3.20 -9.60
CA ARG A 120 -0.48 2.38 -8.66
C ARG A 120 -1.34 1.27 -8.06
N ALA A 121 -2.56 1.59 -7.64
CA ALA A 121 -3.52 0.62 -7.14
C ALA A 121 -3.93 -0.38 -8.23
N GLU A 122 -4.13 0.08 -9.48
CA GLU A 122 -4.39 -0.81 -10.63
C GLU A 122 -3.25 -1.79 -10.86
N ILE A 123 -1.99 -1.33 -10.82
CA ILE A 123 -0.83 -2.21 -10.93
C ILE A 123 -0.81 -3.23 -9.79
N LEU A 124 -1.03 -2.81 -8.55
CA LEU A 124 -1.05 -3.73 -7.41
C LEU A 124 -2.14 -4.80 -7.55
N LEU A 125 -3.35 -4.41 -7.96
CA LEU A 125 -4.48 -5.32 -8.11
C LEU A 125 -4.39 -6.25 -9.33
N GLY A 126 -3.38 -6.12 -10.15
CA GLY A 126 -3.11 -7.07 -11.23
C GLY A 126 -3.62 -6.65 -12.60
N HIS A 127 -4.03 -5.41 -12.76
CA HIS A 127 -4.41 -4.88 -14.06
C HIS A 127 -3.16 -4.60 -14.90
N ASN A 128 -3.20 -4.97 -16.17
CA ASN A 128 -2.15 -4.62 -17.12
C ASN A 128 -2.37 -3.17 -17.54
N ILE A 129 -1.47 -2.32 -17.14
CA ILE A 129 -1.41 -0.93 -17.59
C ILE A 129 0.04 -0.61 -17.98
N GLU A 130 0.19 0.35 -18.88
CA GLU A 130 1.48 0.90 -19.19
C GLU A 130 2.02 1.63 -17.95
N HIS A 131 3.32 1.55 -17.67
CA HIS A 131 3.95 2.24 -16.54
C HIS A 131 4.19 3.73 -16.82
N PHE A 132 3.14 4.44 -17.22
CA PHE A 132 3.13 5.89 -17.25
C PHE A 132 2.60 6.42 -15.93
N PHE A 133 3.47 7.08 -15.18
CA PHE A 133 3.09 7.69 -13.91
C PHE A 133 2.78 9.16 -14.13
N ASN A 134 1.54 9.53 -13.87
CA ASN A 134 1.12 10.91 -13.82
C ASN A 134 1.29 11.46 -12.41
N LYS A 135 1.56 12.74 -12.29
CA LYS A 135 1.40 13.42 -11.00
C LYS A 135 -0.05 13.31 -10.55
N THR A 136 -0.25 13.13 -9.25
CA THR A 136 -1.58 13.09 -8.64
C THR A 136 -1.82 14.36 -7.83
N GLU A 137 -3.08 14.76 -7.72
CA GLU A 137 -3.54 15.82 -6.85
C GLU A 137 -4.65 15.31 -5.93
N SER A 138 -4.64 15.77 -4.69
CA SER A 138 -5.70 15.50 -3.73
C SER A 138 -6.90 16.40 -4.00
N VAL A 139 -8.09 15.82 -4.09
CA VAL A 139 -9.32 16.54 -4.38
C VAL A 139 -10.36 16.25 -3.30
N THR A 140 -10.93 17.28 -2.71
CA THR A 140 -12.09 17.16 -1.84
C THR A 140 -13.35 16.98 -2.70
N LEU A 141 -13.97 15.81 -2.65
CA LEU A 141 -15.22 15.53 -3.34
C LEU A 141 -16.40 16.18 -2.65
N ASN A 142 -16.41 16.12 -1.31
CA ASN A 142 -17.47 16.68 -0.48
C ASN A 142 -16.90 17.03 0.91
N ALA A 143 -17.04 18.26 1.34
CA ALA A 143 -16.55 18.73 2.64
C ALA A 143 -17.52 18.44 3.80
N SER A 144 -18.73 17.96 3.52
CA SER A 144 -19.80 17.71 4.51
C SER A 144 -20.56 16.40 4.25
N TYR A 145 -19.88 15.38 3.73
CA TYR A 145 -20.49 14.06 3.47
C TYR A 145 -20.83 13.37 4.79
N TYR A 146 -22.11 13.40 5.15
CA TYR A 146 -22.58 12.95 6.48
C TYR A 146 -21.78 13.52 7.65
N GLY A 147 -21.39 14.79 7.58
CA GLY A 147 -20.56 15.45 8.60
C GLY A 147 -19.07 15.16 8.49
N SER A 148 -18.64 14.48 7.43
CA SER A 148 -17.27 14.09 7.20
C SER A 148 -16.73 14.65 5.88
N ILE A 149 -15.42 14.68 5.73
CA ILE A 149 -14.72 15.09 4.51
C ILE A 149 -14.48 13.87 3.65
N LEU A 150 -14.96 13.90 2.41
CA LEU A 150 -14.74 12.87 1.41
C LEU A 150 -13.68 13.34 0.41
N MET A 151 -12.60 12.60 0.28
CA MET A 151 -11.47 12.92 -0.57
C MET A 151 -11.19 11.83 -1.59
N THR A 152 -10.49 12.21 -2.65
CA THR A 152 -9.93 11.28 -3.64
C THR A 152 -8.61 11.81 -4.17
N GLU A 153 -7.81 10.95 -4.79
CA GLU A 153 -6.72 11.35 -5.66
C GLU A 153 -7.19 11.36 -7.11
N ARG A 154 -6.68 12.30 -7.89
CA ARG A 154 -6.90 12.40 -9.31
C ARG A 154 -5.57 12.53 -10.04
N ALA A 155 -5.35 11.72 -11.08
CA ALA A 155 -4.23 11.90 -11.97
C ALA A 155 -4.34 13.21 -12.74
N THR A 156 -3.26 13.96 -12.83
CA THR A 156 -3.14 15.13 -13.69
C THR A 156 -2.67 14.71 -15.09
N ASN A 157 -2.62 15.64 -16.04
CA ASN A 157 -2.05 15.39 -17.38
C ASN A 157 -0.51 15.48 -17.37
N GLU A 158 0.11 15.77 -16.24
CA GLU A 158 1.56 15.91 -16.13
C GLU A 158 2.20 14.55 -15.87
N ILE A 159 3.03 14.10 -16.82
CA ILE A 159 3.78 12.85 -16.70
C ILE A 159 5.00 13.07 -15.80
N LEU A 160 5.21 12.17 -14.86
CA LEU A 160 6.38 12.12 -13.99
C LEU A 160 7.56 11.55 -14.80
N LYS A 161 8.41 12.42 -15.32
CA LYS A 161 9.53 12.04 -16.21
C LYS A 161 10.71 11.42 -15.45
N ASP A 162 10.81 11.72 -14.16
CA ASP A 162 11.84 11.31 -13.22
C ASP A 162 11.38 10.14 -12.33
N PHE A 163 10.48 9.30 -12.85
CA PHE A 163 9.92 8.19 -12.05
C PHE A 163 10.99 7.20 -11.59
N GLU A 164 12.09 7.08 -12.31
CA GLU A 164 13.22 6.22 -11.95
C GLU A 164 13.98 6.70 -10.71
N ASP A 165 13.76 7.93 -10.28
CA ASP A 165 14.32 8.47 -9.04
C ASP A 165 13.49 8.09 -7.79
N TYR A 166 12.39 7.31 -7.98
CA TYR A 166 11.48 6.90 -6.91
C TYR A 166 11.37 5.39 -6.82
N MET A 167 11.73 4.84 -5.68
CA MET A 167 11.77 3.40 -5.46
C MET A 167 10.42 2.72 -5.68
N ASP A 168 9.35 3.31 -5.20
CA ASP A 168 8.00 2.78 -5.36
C ASP A 168 7.56 2.73 -6.83
N LEU A 169 7.89 3.75 -7.62
CA LEU A 169 7.57 3.80 -9.04
C LEU A 169 8.37 2.76 -9.85
N LEU A 170 9.63 2.54 -9.50
CA LEU A 170 10.42 1.43 -10.03
C LEU A 170 9.80 0.06 -9.70
N CYS A 171 9.31 -0.11 -8.48
CA CYS A 171 8.60 -1.32 -8.08
C CYS A 171 7.34 -1.55 -8.91
N TYR A 172 6.54 -0.53 -9.14
CA TYR A 172 5.36 -0.63 -9.99
C TYR A 172 5.72 -0.90 -11.46
N ALA A 173 6.74 -0.23 -12.00
CA ALA A 173 7.25 -0.50 -13.34
C ALA A 173 7.71 -1.96 -13.48
N SER A 174 8.46 -2.46 -12.52
CA SER A 174 8.89 -3.86 -12.48
C SER A 174 7.71 -4.85 -12.52
N LEU A 175 6.62 -4.58 -11.80
CA LEU A 175 5.41 -5.41 -11.84
C LEU A 175 4.72 -5.39 -13.19
N VAL A 176 4.64 -4.23 -13.85
CA VAL A 176 4.05 -4.11 -15.19
C VAL A 176 4.86 -4.90 -16.20
N GLU A 177 6.17 -4.71 -16.23
CA GLU A 177 7.08 -5.43 -17.12
C GLU A 177 7.02 -6.95 -16.91
N TRP A 178 6.97 -7.39 -15.66
CA TRP A 178 6.83 -8.81 -15.35
C TRP A 178 5.51 -9.39 -15.88
N ARG A 179 4.40 -8.66 -15.79
CA ARG A 179 3.10 -9.10 -16.30
C ARG A 179 3.03 -9.12 -17.81
N THR A 180 3.69 -8.19 -18.47
CA THR A 180 3.81 -8.16 -19.94
C THR A 180 4.86 -9.13 -20.47
N GLN A 181 5.46 -9.96 -19.59
CA GLN A 181 6.50 -10.94 -19.89
C GLN A 181 7.82 -10.34 -20.37
N ASN A 182 8.05 -9.06 -20.17
CA ASN A 182 9.34 -8.43 -20.33
C ASN A 182 10.19 -8.62 -19.08
N TYR A 183 10.67 -9.85 -18.87
CA TYR A 183 11.42 -10.20 -17.66
C TYR A 183 12.73 -9.42 -17.50
N THR A 184 13.37 -9.04 -18.61
CA THR A 184 14.58 -8.20 -18.58
C THR A 184 14.28 -6.81 -18.04
N GLY A 185 13.20 -6.18 -18.50
CA GLY A 185 12.75 -4.88 -17.98
C GLY A 185 12.32 -4.97 -16.51
N ALA A 186 11.59 -6.04 -16.14
CA ALA A 186 11.21 -6.29 -14.76
C ALA A 186 12.42 -6.39 -13.83
N ASP A 187 13.46 -7.13 -14.27
CA ASP A 187 14.70 -7.29 -13.50
C ASP A 187 15.48 -5.98 -13.39
N TYR A 188 15.53 -5.20 -14.47
CA TYR A 188 16.17 -3.88 -14.47
C TYR A 188 15.56 -2.97 -13.40
N TYR A 189 14.26 -2.73 -13.44
CA TYR A 189 13.58 -1.85 -12.48
C TYR A 189 13.64 -2.38 -11.04
N TYR A 190 13.60 -3.70 -10.86
CA TYR A 190 13.77 -4.33 -9.55
C TYR A 190 15.15 -4.08 -8.96
N GLU A 191 16.24 -4.25 -9.73
CA GLU A 191 17.59 -4.04 -9.24
C GLU A 191 17.88 -2.55 -8.99
N GLU A 192 17.35 -1.63 -9.81
CA GLU A 192 17.42 -0.18 -9.54
C GLU A 192 16.71 0.19 -8.23
N ALA A 193 15.49 -0.31 -8.00
CA ALA A 193 14.79 -0.10 -6.73
C ALA A 193 15.56 -0.66 -5.53
N LYS A 194 16.17 -1.84 -5.69
CA LYS A 194 16.97 -2.51 -4.67
C LYS A 194 18.25 -1.73 -4.34
N ALA A 195 18.87 -1.09 -5.33
CA ALA A 195 20.08 -0.30 -5.16
C ALA A 195 19.87 0.96 -4.30
N MET A 196 18.61 1.42 -4.16
CA MET A 196 18.28 2.56 -3.29
C MET A 196 18.29 2.23 -1.79
N TRP A 197 18.51 0.97 -1.40
CA TRP A 197 18.62 0.60 0.00
C TRP A 197 19.95 1.06 0.59
N ASP A 198 19.92 1.89 1.62
CA ASP A 198 21.09 2.50 2.26
C ASP A 198 21.45 1.87 3.63
N GLY A 199 20.76 0.81 4.04
CA GLY A 199 20.92 0.15 5.34
C GLY A 199 19.85 0.54 6.38
N TYR A 200 19.12 1.59 6.11
CA TYR A 200 18.03 2.06 6.99
C TYR A 200 16.67 2.02 6.30
N GLY A 201 16.62 2.27 5.01
CA GLY A 201 15.43 2.30 4.20
C GLY A 201 15.76 2.54 2.73
N PHE A 202 14.80 3.00 1.96
CA PHE A 202 15.00 3.36 0.57
C PHE A 202 15.22 4.87 0.46
N ALA A 203 16.47 5.25 0.21
CA ALA A 203 16.90 6.63 0.03
C ALA A 203 16.70 7.06 -1.43
N ASP A 204 15.49 7.41 -1.76
CA ASP A 204 15.11 7.92 -3.07
C ASP A 204 14.86 9.45 -3.05
N ASN A 205 14.42 10.02 -4.16
CA ASN A 205 14.18 11.47 -4.25
C ASN A 205 13.17 12.01 -3.22
N ALA A 206 12.20 11.17 -2.80
CA ALA A 206 11.27 11.55 -1.73
C ALA A 206 11.99 11.62 -0.36
N PHE A 207 12.91 10.70 -0.06
CA PHE A 207 13.75 10.76 1.12
C PHE A 207 14.65 12.00 1.10
N ASP A 208 15.28 12.31 -0.03
CA ASP A 208 16.15 13.47 -0.17
C ASP A 208 15.44 14.79 0.15
N THR A 209 14.16 14.87 -0.17
CA THR A 209 13.30 16.00 0.12
C THR A 209 12.91 16.06 1.61
N ASN A 210 12.50 14.95 2.19
CA ASN A 210 11.83 14.88 3.49
C ASN A 210 12.75 14.49 4.65
N LYS A 211 13.87 13.77 4.34
CA LYS A 211 14.83 13.23 5.31
C LYS A 211 14.27 12.17 6.26
N PHE A 212 13.16 11.52 5.88
CA PHE A 212 12.62 10.34 6.53
C PHE A 212 12.22 9.28 5.50
N TYR A 213 12.20 8.02 5.92
CA TYR A 213 11.85 6.88 5.10
C TYR A 213 10.36 6.58 5.20
N ALA A 214 9.74 6.26 4.07
CA ALA A 214 8.35 5.86 4.03
C ALA A 214 8.19 4.35 4.30
N THR A 215 7.45 3.99 5.33
CA THR A 215 7.26 2.60 5.78
C THR A 215 6.66 1.70 4.70
N TYR A 216 5.73 2.22 3.89
CA TYR A 216 5.09 1.44 2.84
C TYR A 216 6.08 0.90 1.79
N LYS A 217 7.17 1.62 1.54
CA LYS A 217 8.19 1.20 0.58
C LYS A 217 8.85 -0.12 0.98
N LEU A 218 9.04 -0.33 2.28
CA LEU A 218 9.55 -1.61 2.79
C LEU A 218 8.66 -2.77 2.36
N GLY A 219 7.36 -2.61 2.55
CA GLY A 219 6.38 -3.61 2.20
C GLY A 219 6.21 -3.80 0.70
N LEU A 220 6.19 -2.71 -0.05
CA LEU A 220 6.09 -2.77 -1.50
C LEU A 220 7.27 -3.52 -2.12
N PHE A 221 8.50 -3.22 -1.71
CA PHE A 221 9.68 -3.92 -2.21
C PHE A 221 9.62 -5.42 -1.90
N TYR A 222 9.28 -5.77 -0.66
CA TYR A 222 9.13 -7.17 -0.27
C TYR A 222 8.06 -7.88 -1.12
N PHE A 223 6.93 -7.24 -1.36
CA PHE A 223 5.88 -7.73 -2.24
C PHE A 223 6.39 -7.99 -3.66
N VAL A 224 7.06 -7.02 -4.28
CA VAL A 224 7.59 -7.14 -5.64
C VAL A 224 8.62 -8.26 -5.72
N ASN A 225 9.52 -8.36 -4.76
CA ASN A 225 10.47 -9.49 -4.67
C ASN A 225 9.77 -10.85 -4.74
N LYS A 226 8.68 -11.02 -4.00
CA LYS A 226 7.92 -12.28 -3.98
C LYS A 226 7.11 -12.50 -5.27
N MET A 227 6.56 -11.44 -5.84
CA MET A 227 5.82 -11.52 -7.11
C MET A 227 6.70 -11.93 -8.28
N LEU A 228 7.92 -11.41 -8.34
CA LEU A 228 8.91 -11.76 -9.36
C LEU A 228 9.57 -13.13 -9.13
N GLY A 229 9.24 -13.81 -8.03
CA GLY A 229 9.86 -15.10 -7.68
C GLY A 229 11.34 -14.99 -7.32
N LYS A 230 11.81 -13.78 -6.95
CA LYS A 230 13.18 -13.57 -6.51
C LYS A 230 13.45 -14.31 -5.20
N GLY A 231 14.68 -14.77 -5.04
CA GLY A 231 15.13 -15.39 -3.80
C GLY A 231 15.28 -14.39 -2.65
N SER A 232 15.95 -14.83 -1.58
CA SER A 232 16.35 -13.95 -0.49
C SER A 232 17.36 -12.91 -0.98
N PHE A 233 17.28 -11.70 -0.44
CA PHE A 233 18.18 -10.59 -0.76
C PHE A 233 18.97 -10.14 0.50
N GLY A 234 20.12 -9.52 0.30
CA GLY A 234 21.10 -9.29 1.38
C GLY A 234 20.59 -8.55 2.61
N PHE A 235 19.58 -7.67 2.45
CA PHE A 235 18.99 -6.89 3.54
C PHE A 235 17.56 -7.33 3.91
N GLU A 236 17.10 -8.51 3.49
CA GLU A 236 15.72 -8.99 3.76
C GLU A 236 15.38 -9.00 5.26
N LYS A 237 16.33 -9.43 6.09
CA LYS A 237 16.18 -9.46 7.55
C LYS A 237 16.01 -8.08 8.14
N ASP A 238 16.84 -7.13 7.72
CA ASP A 238 16.79 -5.77 8.23
C ASP A 238 15.51 -5.06 7.80
N LEU A 239 15.09 -5.27 6.55
CA LEU A 239 13.82 -4.76 6.04
C LEU A 239 12.63 -5.27 6.85
N ILE A 240 12.56 -6.58 7.09
CA ILE A 240 11.49 -7.19 7.88
C ILE A 240 11.49 -6.63 9.32
N GLN A 241 12.65 -6.53 9.94
CA GLN A 241 12.78 -5.96 11.28
C GLN A 241 12.29 -4.50 11.33
N ARG A 242 12.58 -3.70 10.31
CA ARG A 242 12.11 -2.32 10.20
C ARG A 242 10.58 -2.24 10.09
N VAL A 243 9.96 -3.09 9.26
CA VAL A 243 8.49 -3.16 9.19
C VAL A 243 7.90 -3.37 10.58
N TRP A 244 8.44 -4.31 11.36
CA TRP A 244 7.96 -4.58 12.71
C TRP A 244 8.12 -3.41 13.67
N LEU A 245 9.24 -2.71 13.61
CA LEU A 245 9.48 -1.52 14.43
C LEU A 245 8.50 -0.40 14.14
N CYS A 246 7.97 -0.34 12.91
CA CYS A 246 6.98 0.65 12.53
C CYS A 246 5.55 0.32 12.96
N GLN A 247 5.27 -0.89 13.48
CA GLN A 247 3.94 -1.23 13.98
C GLN A 247 3.68 -0.62 15.36
N ASP A 248 2.58 0.13 15.47
CA ASP A 248 2.14 0.73 16.73
C ASP A 248 1.37 -0.28 17.61
N ILE A 249 1.22 0.03 18.88
CA ILE A 249 0.50 -0.81 19.86
C ILE A 249 -0.97 -1.04 19.50
N ASN A 250 -1.57 -0.13 18.75
CA ASN A 250 -2.94 -0.27 18.24
C ASN A 250 -3.06 -1.16 16.98
N GLY A 251 -1.92 -1.67 16.48
CA GLY A 251 -1.84 -2.52 15.31
C GLY A 251 -1.63 -1.78 13.98
N GLY A 252 -1.78 -0.45 13.96
CA GLY A 252 -1.46 0.38 12.79
C GLY A 252 0.05 0.51 12.58
N PHE A 253 0.43 1.07 11.43
CA PHE A 253 1.84 1.33 11.12
C PHE A 253 2.11 2.82 11.05
N LYS A 254 3.25 3.23 11.58
CA LYS A 254 3.77 4.59 11.35
C LYS A 254 4.02 4.78 9.87
N THR A 255 3.61 5.92 9.33
CA THR A 255 3.75 6.24 7.90
C THR A 255 5.22 6.36 7.52
N ASP A 256 6.00 6.99 8.40
CA ASP A 256 7.39 7.38 8.17
C ASP A 256 8.25 7.13 9.41
N TYR A 257 9.56 7.01 9.20
CA TYR A 257 10.55 6.83 10.26
C TYR A 257 11.91 7.43 9.87
N TYR A 258 12.73 7.77 10.88
CA TYR A 258 14.12 8.19 10.68
C TYR A 258 15.09 7.00 10.70
N GLY A 259 16.30 7.20 10.18
CA GLY A 259 17.34 6.15 10.13
C GLY A 259 17.71 5.58 11.49
N ASP A 260 17.61 6.36 12.57
CA ASP A 260 17.83 5.92 13.95
C ASP A 260 16.65 5.11 14.54
N GLY A 261 15.56 4.95 13.78
CA GLY A 261 14.36 4.25 14.21
C GLY A 261 13.35 5.10 14.98
N SER A 262 13.62 6.39 15.18
CA SER A 262 12.63 7.33 15.72
C SER A 262 11.58 7.70 14.66
N PHE A 263 10.48 8.31 15.09
CA PHE A 263 9.37 8.67 14.23
C PHE A 263 9.21 10.18 14.17
N PRO A 264 8.79 10.74 12.98
CA PRO A 264 8.41 12.14 12.91
C PRO A 264 7.33 12.46 13.94
N SER A 265 7.44 13.63 14.58
CA SER A 265 6.35 14.14 15.45
C SER A 265 5.16 14.49 14.56
N CYS A 266 4.00 13.98 14.91
CA CYS A 266 2.73 14.34 14.29
C CYS A 266 2.40 15.80 14.54
#